data_27a0c96d2ba90bf5cacca009649bc012
#
_entry.id   27a0c96d2ba90bf5cacca009649bc012
#
_cell.length_a   1.000
_cell.length_b   1.000
_cell.length_c   1.000
_cell.angle_alpha   90.00
_cell.angle_beta   90.00
_cell.angle_gamma   90.00
#
_symmetry.space_group_name_H-M   'P 1'
#
loop_
_entity.id
_entity.type
_entity.pdbx_description
1 polymer ?
#
loop_
_entity_poly.entity_id
_entity_poly.type
_entity_poly.pdbx_seq_one_letter_code
_entity_poly.pdbx_strand_id
1 'polypeptide(L)'
;MRILCISAQKPDSTGSGVYLAETVASMAAAGHQVAVIAGIDKDDSPQLAHGVEFFPVRFRTPELPFPVCGMSDVMPYQATRYRDMTPEMVQTFRTAFGQRIRQAVLDFKPDAIICHHLYLACSTACDVLDDLSGENRLPAANGQGGRAANSKGRPCPIWGVCHSTDLRQLRNHDLEKDRITAAVRSLDGVMALHEAQKAEIAELFDLPADRIRVVGTGYNSQEFALRAGLRAARPLRVLYVGKICRAKGVESLIRAMDLLPLDPQAVELCLVGGYSDQAQYDRIVELAGSCRFPVVFGGRVSQDDLVLSYNRSHVFVLPSFFEGLPLVTVEALASGCRAVVTSLPGVRPWLDTCLPDAPVSFVEPPRIEGVDVPVPEDLPAFEKRLSEALREQLEAAAASPLEGTGFDATAVSWDSLAARMAALVG
;
A
#
# COMPACT_ATOMS: atom_id res chain seq x y z
N MET A 1 -5.88 -16.78 -17.11
CA MET A 1 -5.12 -15.79 -17.88
C MET A 1 -3.64 -15.90 -17.54
N ARG A 2 -2.78 -15.41 -18.44
CA ARG A 2 -1.33 -15.25 -18.24
C ARG A 2 -1.05 -13.77 -17.95
N ILE A 3 -0.65 -13.42 -16.75
CA ILE A 3 -0.47 -12.03 -16.29
C ILE A 3 1.01 -11.79 -16.02
N LEU A 4 1.60 -10.78 -16.66
CA LEU A 4 2.98 -10.36 -16.41
C LEU A 4 2.98 -9.08 -15.57
N CYS A 5 3.53 -9.14 -14.37
CA CYS A 5 3.71 -7.99 -13.49
C CYS A 5 5.14 -7.44 -13.58
N ILE A 6 5.30 -6.12 -13.69
CA ILE A 6 6.61 -5.47 -13.86
C ILE A 6 6.83 -4.44 -12.75
N SER A 7 7.97 -4.50 -12.06
CA SER A 7 8.41 -3.51 -11.09
C SER A 7 9.89 -3.20 -11.27
N ALA A 8 10.29 -1.95 -11.08
CA ALA A 8 11.71 -1.58 -11.01
C ALA A 8 12.34 -1.89 -9.66
N GLN A 9 11.53 -2.14 -8.63
CA GLN A 9 11.94 -2.32 -7.25
C GLN A 9 11.92 -3.79 -6.82
N LYS A 10 12.58 -4.05 -5.67
CA LYS A 10 12.52 -5.37 -5.03
C LYS A 10 11.07 -5.74 -4.68
N PRO A 11 10.65 -6.99 -4.95
CA PRO A 11 9.25 -7.40 -4.83
C PRO A 11 8.77 -7.65 -3.40
N ASP A 12 9.59 -7.45 -2.37
CA ASP A 12 9.31 -7.85 -0.99
C ASP A 12 9.75 -6.82 0.08
N SER A 13 10.38 -5.71 -0.35
CA SER A 13 11.14 -4.87 0.59
C SER A 13 10.50 -3.50 0.85
N THR A 14 9.40 -3.17 0.21
CA THR A 14 8.70 -1.88 0.33
C THR A 14 7.19 -2.09 0.31
N GLY A 15 6.40 -1.06 0.66
CA GLY A 15 4.94 -1.16 0.56
C GLY A 15 4.45 -1.55 -0.84
N SER A 16 5.05 -0.97 -1.90
CA SER A 16 4.73 -1.35 -3.29
C SER A 16 5.27 -2.74 -3.66
N GLY A 17 6.39 -3.16 -3.06
CA GLY A 17 6.91 -4.52 -3.22
C GLY A 17 5.99 -5.57 -2.58
N VAL A 18 5.53 -5.32 -1.36
CA VAL A 18 4.52 -6.17 -0.69
C VAL A 18 3.23 -6.20 -1.49
N TYR A 19 2.74 -5.05 -1.96
CA TYR A 19 1.57 -4.98 -2.83
C TYR A 19 1.72 -5.86 -4.08
N LEU A 20 2.88 -5.83 -4.74
CA LEU A 20 3.18 -6.70 -5.88
C LEU A 20 3.16 -8.18 -5.46
N ALA A 21 3.90 -8.55 -4.41
CA ALA A 21 4.04 -9.94 -3.98
C ALA A 21 2.69 -10.56 -3.61
N GLU A 22 1.88 -9.85 -2.83
CA GLU A 22 0.58 -10.30 -2.38
C GLU A 22 -0.45 -10.41 -3.52
N THR A 23 -0.51 -9.40 -4.41
CA THR A 23 -1.41 -9.48 -5.57
C THR A 23 -1.02 -10.60 -6.54
N VAL A 24 0.26 -10.83 -6.75
CA VAL A 24 0.79 -11.94 -7.56
C VAL A 24 0.45 -13.29 -6.92
N ALA A 25 0.61 -13.43 -5.60
CA ALA A 25 0.28 -14.66 -4.87
C ALA A 25 -1.22 -14.96 -4.97
N SER A 26 -2.08 -13.96 -4.75
CA SER A 26 -3.54 -14.11 -4.86
C SER A 26 -3.99 -14.42 -6.29
N MET A 27 -3.40 -13.80 -7.32
CA MET A 27 -3.68 -14.13 -8.71
C MET A 27 -3.28 -15.58 -9.03
N ALA A 28 -2.12 -16.04 -8.56
CA ALA A 28 -1.68 -17.42 -8.76
C ALA A 28 -2.60 -18.42 -8.05
N ALA A 29 -3.00 -18.12 -6.81
CA ALA A 29 -3.97 -18.92 -6.05
C ALA A 29 -5.34 -18.99 -6.73
N ALA A 30 -5.76 -17.93 -7.42
CA ALA A 30 -6.99 -17.90 -8.23
C ALA A 30 -6.86 -18.66 -9.56
N GLY A 31 -5.74 -19.34 -9.83
CA GLY A 31 -5.54 -20.16 -11.03
C GLY A 31 -5.05 -19.41 -12.25
N HIS A 32 -4.59 -18.16 -12.11
CA HIS A 32 -3.88 -17.46 -13.18
C HIS A 32 -2.43 -17.96 -13.29
N GLN A 33 -1.88 -17.99 -14.49
CA GLN A 33 -0.44 -18.11 -14.68
C GLN A 33 0.17 -16.73 -14.51
N VAL A 34 1.12 -16.59 -13.61
CA VAL A 34 1.69 -15.27 -13.28
C VAL A 34 3.19 -15.29 -13.46
N ALA A 35 3.70 -14.23 -14.07
CA ALA A 35 5.12 -13.97 -14.17
C ALA A 35 5.46 -12.59 -13.61
N VAL A 36 6.67 -12.44 -13.07
CA VAL A 36 7.15 -11.19 -12.49
C VAL A 36 8.48 -10.80 -13.10
N ILE A 37 8.60 -9.55 -13.53
CA ILE A 37 9.88 -8.88 -13.75
C ILE A 37 10.11 -7.93 -12.58
N ALA A 38 11.23 -8.07 -11.88
CA ALA A 38 11.58 -7.13 -10.80
C ALA A 38 13.07 -6.81 -10.77
N GLY A 39 13.38 -5.56 -10.36
CA GLY A 39 14.73 -5.14 -10.05
C GLY A 39 15.18 -5.73 -8.72
N ILE A 40 16.31 -6.45 -8.72
CA ILE A 40 16.91 -7.02 -7.51
C ILE A 40 18.40 -6.77 -7.50
N ASP A 41 19.03 -6.87 -6.33
CA ASP A 41 20.49 -6.86 -6.25
C ASP A 41 21.06 -8.20 -6.79
N LYS A 42 22.31 -8.20 -7.18
CA LYS A 42 22.97 -9.40 -7.75
C LYS A 42 22.89 -10.62 -6.84
N ASP A 43 22.93 -10.40 -5.52
CA ASP A 43 22.96 -11.45 -4.49
C ASP A 43 21.57 -11.76 -3.90
N ASP A 44 20.50 -11.05 -4.35
CA ASP A 44 19.14 -11.27 -3.85
C ASP A 44 18.50 -12.53 -4.43
N SER A 45 17.69 -13.18 -3.61
CA SER A 45 16.84 -14.32 -3.97
C SER A 45 15.45 -14.14 -3.35
N PRO A 46 14.62 -13.22 -3.89
CA PRO A 46 13.30 -12.96 -3.33
C PRO A 46 12.42 -14.21 -3.43
N GLN A 47 11.63 -14.46 -2.40
CA GLN A 47 10.68 -15.55 -2.36
C GLN A 47 9.35 -15.07 -2.91
N LEU A 48 9.00 -15.52 -4.10
CA LEU A 48 7.67 -15.34 -4.69
C LEU A 48 6.80 -16.58 -4.42
N ALA A 49 5.49 -16.42 -4.55
CA ALA A 49 4.56 -17.52 -4.39
C ALA A 49 4.88 -18.69 -5.34
N HIS A 50 4.55 -19.91 -4.90
CA HIS A 50 4.81 -21.11 -5.70
C HIS A 50 4.11 -21.04 -7.07
N GLY A 51 4.82 -21.41 -8.12
CA GLY A 51 4.30 -21.41 -9.49
C GLY A 51 4.38 -20.06 -10.22
N VAL A 52 4.87 -19.02 -9.57
CA VAL A 52 5.14 -17.72 -10.20
C VAL A 52 6.48 -17.78 -10.95
N GLU A 53 6.47 -17.47 -12.24
CA GLU A 53 7.69 -17.38 -13.05
C GLU A 53 8.41 -16.06 -12.79
N PHE A 54 9.73 -16.08 -12.61
CA PHE A 54 10.49 -14.90 -12.25
C PHE A 54 11.57 -14.55 -13.28
N PHE A 55 11.52 -13.34 -13.80
CA PHE A 55 12.48 -12.76 -14.74
C PHE A 55 13.26 -11.61 -14.05
N PRO A 56 14.32 -11.90 -13.27
CA PRO A 56 15.04 -10.88 -12.53
C PRO A 56 15.82 -9.92 -13.44
N VAL A 57 15.80 -8.63 -13.09
CA VAL A 57 16.74 -7.62 -13.59
C VAL A 57 17.75 -7.34 -12.50
N ARG A 58 19.00 -7.85 -12.67
CA ARG A 58 20.01 -7.82 -11.62
C ARG A 58 20.86 -6.56 -11.70
N PHE A 59 20.83 -5.79 -10.63
CA PHE A 59 21.66 -4.61 -10.39
C PHE A 59 22.99 -4.99 -9.76
N ARG A 60 23.97 -4.07 -9.76
CA ARG A 60 25.37 -4.28 -9.35
C ARG A 60 26.05 -5.37 -10.17
N THR A 61 25.71 -5.46 -11.42
CA THR A 61 26.32 -6.30 -12.44
C THR A 61 27.07 -5.43 -13.46
N PRO A 62 27.90 -5.98 -14.34
CA PRO A 62 28.49 -5.20 -15.43
C PRO A 62 27.45 -4.50 -16.32
N GLU A 63 26.26 -5.09 -16.47
CA GLU A 63 25.15 -4.54 -17.27
C GLU A 63 24.39 -3.41 -16.57
N LEU A 64 24.27 -3.49 -15.23
CA LEU A 64 23.63 -2.48 -14.37
C LEU A 64 24.52 -2.20 -13.16
N PRO A 65 25.58 -1.36 -13.29
CA PRO A 65 26.64 -1.24 -12.29
C PRO A 65 26.28 -0.39 -11.07
N PHE A 66 25.03 -0.06 -10.88
CA PHE A 66 24.52 0.75 -9.76
C PHE A 66 23.47 -0.02 -8.94
N PRO A 67 23.16 0.43 -7.70
CA PRO A 67 22.11 -0.18 -6.87
C PRO A 67 20.72 -0.11 -7.49
N VAL A 68 19.81 -1.01 -7.04
CA VAL A 68 18.40 -1.01 -7.44
C VAL A 68 17.78 0.38 -7.29
N CYS A 69 17.02 0.83 -8.30
CA CYS A 69 16.38 2.14 -8.26
C CYS A 69 15.27 2.19 -7.22
N GLY A 70 15.23 3.29 -6.43
CA GLY A 70 14.24 3.52 -5.40
C GLY A 70 13.25 4.62 -5.76
N MET A 71 11.96 4.38 -5.56
CA MET A 71 10.89 5.37 -5.77
C MET A 71 10.80 6.40 -4.62
N SER A 72 11.59 6.23 -3.56
CA SER A 72 11.68 7.16 -2.43
C SER A 72 13.14 7.53 -2.18
N ASP A 73 13.37 8.72 -1.62
CA ASP A 73 14.73 9.16 -1.26
C ASP A 73 15.34 8.32 -0.13
N VAL A 74 14.49 7.72 0.69
CA VAL A 74 14.88 6.81 1.78
C VAL A 74 14.24 5.45 1.52
N MET A 75 15.09 4.48 1.21
CA MET A 75 14.70 3.09 0.97
C MET A 75 15.21 2.19 2.11
N PRO A 76 14.58 1.04 2.38
CA PRO A 76 15.05 0.08 3.38
C PRO A 76 16.33 -0.67 2.95
N TYR A 77 16.81 -0.43 1.73
CA TYR A 77 18.04 -0.97 1.16
C TYR A 77 18.83 0.14 0.45
N GLN A 78 20.10 -0.10 0.16
CA GLN A 78 20.90 0.84 -0.62
C GLN A 78 20.31 0.97 -2.03
N ALA A 79 19.88 2.17 -2.40
CA ALA A 79 19.16 2.42 -3.64
C ALA A 79 19.76 3.58 -4.43
N THR A 80 19.63 3.52 -5.75
CA THR A 80 19.84 4.66 -6.65
C THR A 80 18.59 5.51 -6.66
N ARG A 81 18.70 6.79 -6.30
CA ARG A 81 17.58 7.73 -6.41
C ARG A 81 17.42 8.15 -7.87
N TYR A 82 16.21 8.19 -8.37
CA TYR A 82 15.96 8.57 -9.76
C TYR A 82 16.50 9.96 -10.12
N ARG A 83 16.43 10.92 -9.18
CA ARG A 83 16.98 12.27 -9.38
C ARG A 83 18.51 12.31 -9.57
N ASP A 84 19.22 11.27 -9.16
CA ASP A 84 20.69 11.20 -9.26
C ASP A 84 21.12 10.36 -10.49
N MET A 85 20.18 9.85 -11.29
CA MET A 85 20.50 9.09 -12.49
C MET A 85 21.03 9.99 -13.61
N THR A 86 22.16 9.62 -14.18
CA THR A 86 22.67 10.25 -15.40
C THR A 86 21.95 9.73 -16.65
N PRO A 87 22.02 10.41 -17.79
CA PRO A 87 21.48 9.89 -19.06
C PRO A 87 22.00 8.50 -19.43
N GLU A 88 23.27 8.20 -19.13
CA GLU A 88 23.89 6.90 -19.38
C GLU A 88 23.28 5.82 -18.46
N MET A 89 23.03 6.14 -17.19
CA MET A 89 22.35 5.23 -16.27
C MET A 89 20.92 4.94 -16.72
N VAL A 90 20.20 5.94 -17.20
CA VAL A 90 18.85 5.79 -17.76
C VAL A 90 18.88 4.88 -18.98
N GLN A 91 19.80 5.10 -19.91
CA GLN A 91 19.94 4.26 -21.09
C GLN A 91 20.29 2.81 -20.73
N THR A 92 21.21 2.61 -19.79
CA THR A 92 21.59 1.29 -19.30
C THR A 92 20.41 0.59 -18.64
N PHE A 93 19.63 1.31 -17.81
CA PHE A 93 18.39 0.79 -17.21
C PHE A 93 17.38 0.35 -18.30
N ARG A 94 17.10 1.23 -19.28
CA ARG A 94 16.16 0.94 -20.37
C ARG A 94 16.61 -0.28 -21.17
N THR A 95 17.89 -0.40 -21.44
CA THR A 95 18.43 -1.55 -22.18
C THR A 95 18.20 -2.85 -21.41
N ALA A 96 18.58 -2.91 -20.13
CA ALA A 96 18.47 -4.12 -19.33
C ALA A 96 17.00 -4.52 -19.07
N PHE A 97 16.15 -3.57 -18.66
CA PHE A 97 14.72 -3.83 -18.53
C PHE A 97 14.06 -4.18 -19.86
N GLY A 98 14.37 -3.45 -20.92
CA GLY A 98 13.82 -3.69 -22.26
C GLY A 98 14.12 -5.10 -22.75
N GLN A 99 15.37 -5.58 -22.62
CA GLN A 99 15.74 -6.94 -22.99
C GLN A 99 14.97 -7.98 -22.16
N ARG A 100 14.84 -7.77 -20.85
CA ARG A 100 14.12 -8.68 -19.96
C ARG A 100 12.61 -8.69 -20.25
N ILE A 101 12.02 -7.53 -20.51
CA ILE A 101 10.59 -7.41 -20.89
C ILE A 101 10.36 -8.11 -22.22
N ARG A 102 11.19 -7.86 -23.24
CA ARG A 102 11.08 -8.54 -24.54
C ARG A 102 11.16 -10.06 -24.37
N GLN A 103 12.14 -10.57 -23.62
CA GLN A 103 12.27 -11.99 -23.33
C GLN A 103 10.99 -12.54 -22.68
N ALA A 104 10.52 -11.92 -21.58
CA ALA A 104 9.33 -12.39 -20.89
C ALA A 104 8.08 -12.36 -21.78
N VAL A 105 7.88 -11.33 -22.60
CA VAL A 105 6.75 -11.27 -23.54
C VAL A 105 6.81 -12.40 -24.57
N LEU A 106 7.97 -12.74 -25.09
CA LEU A 106 8.13 -13.80 -26.11
C LEU A 106 8.02 -15.21 -25.50
N ASP A 107 8.59 -15.43 -24.32
CA ASP A 107 8.63 -16.74 -23.67
C ASP A 107 7.33 -17.03 -22.90
N PHE A 108 6.91 -16.12 -22.04
CA PHE A 108 5.71 -16.25 -21.23
C PHE A 108 4.42 -15.96 -21.99
N LYS A 109 4.42 -15.14 -23.05
CA LYS A 109 3.26 -14.76 -23.89
C LYS A 109 2.06 -14.29 -23.05
N PRO A 110 2.18 -13.17 -22.34
CA PRO A 110 1.13 -12.69 -21.42
C PRO A 110 -0.16 -12.33 -22.15
N ASP A 111 -1.31 -12.55 -21.49
CA ASP A 111 -2.61 -12.03 -21.90
C ASP A 111 -2.75 -10.55 -21.56
N ALA A 112 -2.09 -10.12 -20.46
CA ALA A 112 -2.05 -8.75 -19.99
C ALA A 112 -0.76 -8.46 -19.22
N ILE A 113 -0.36 -7.18 -19.20
CA ILE A 113 0.78 -6.69 -18.43
C ILE A 113 0.28 -5.66 -17.40
N ILE A 114 0.79 -5.77 -16.18
CA ILE A 114 0.55 -4.81 -15.09
C ILE A 114 1.89 -4.23 -14.66
N CYS A 115 2.09 -2.93 -14.87
CA CYS A 115 3.29 -2.21 -14.45
C CYS A 115 3.06 -1.53 -13.10
N HIS A 116 3.86 -1.87 -12.09
CA HIS A 116 3.88 -1.18 -10.81
C HIS A 116 4.77 0.06 -10.90
N HIS A 117 4.22 1.20 -10.49
CA HIS A 117 4.70 2.57 -10.69
C HIS A 117 4.58 3.08 -12.14
N LEU A 118 3.96 4.24 -12.27
CA LEU A 118 3.83 5.00 -13.52
C LEU A 118 5.13 5.75 -13.82
N TYR A 119 6.23 5.02 -14.00
CA TYR A 119 7.55 5.62 -14.10
C TYR A 119 8.42 4.91 -15.17
N LEU A 120 9.74 4.92 -14.99
CA LEU A 120 10.72 4.52 -16.01
C LEU A 120 10.54 3.07 -16.52
N ALA A 121 10.27 2.09 -15.64
CA ALA A 121 10.03 0.70 -16.08
C ALA A 121 8.74 0.57 -16.90
N CYS A 122 7.68 1.27 -16.51
CA CYS A 122 6.42 1.31 -17.23
C CYS A 122 6.61 1.91 -18.65
N SER A 123 7.32 3.05 -18.76
CA SER A 123 7.62 3.65 -20.08
C SER A 123 8.49 2.74 -20.95
N THR A 124 9.44 2.02 -20.35
CA THR A 124 10.26 1.04 -21.07
C THR A 124 9.42 -0.13 -21.59
N ALA A 125 8.43 -0.59 -20.81
CA ALA A 125 7.52 -1.64 -21.24
C ALA A 125 6.65 -1.20 -22.43
N CYS A 126 6.15 0.04 -22.42
CA CYS A 126 5.43 0.60 -23.57
C CYS A 126 6.28 0.60 -24.82
N ASP A 127 7.53 1.06 -24.75
CA ASP A 127 8.44 1.10 -25.90
C ASP A 127 8.67 -0.31 -26.48
N VAL A 128 8.93 -1.30 -25.63
CA VAL A 128 9.14 -2.69 -26.07
C VAL A 128 7.91 -3.27 -26.76
N LEU A 129 6.71 -3.00 -26.24
CA LEU A 129 5.47 -3.48 -26.86
C LEU A 129 5.19 -2.81 -28.20
N ASP A 130 5.52 -1.53 -28.33
CA ASP A 130 5.39 -0.78 -29.60
C ASP A 130 6.38 -1.30 -30.64
N ASP A 131 7.63 -1.61 -30.27
CA ASP A 131 8.62 -2.24 -31.15
C ASP A 131 8.16 -3.62 -31.62
N LEU A 132 7.69 -4.48 -30.70
CA LEU A 132 7.15 -5.80 -31.02
C LEU A 132 5.93 -5.74 -31.95
N SER A 133 5.11 -4.69 -31.85
CA SER A 133 3.98 -4.44 -32.76
C SER A 133 4.43 -4.11 -34.20
N GLY A 134 5.53 -3.37 -34.33
CA GLY A 134 6.14 -3.04 -35.61
C GLY A 134 6.77 -4.24 -36.31
N GLU A 135 7.37 -5.15 -35.53
CA GLU A 135 8.02 -6.37 -36.05
C GLU A 135 7.00 -7.45 -36.46
N ASN A 136 5.84 -7.54 -35.78
CA ASN A 136 4.80 -8.54 -36.03
C ASN A 136 3.84 -8.22 -37.19
N ARG A 137 4.21 -7.39 -38.17
CA ARG A 137 3.54 -7.33 -39.47
C ARG A 137 3.79 -8.55 -40.37
N LEU A 138 4.12 -9.71 -39.76
CA LEU A 138 4.14 -10.99 -40.45
C LEU A 138 2.69 -11.46 -40.68
N PRO A 139 2.35 -11.97 -41.89
CA PRO A 139 1.00 -12.41 -42.20
C PRO A 139 0.59 -13.51 -41.22
N ALA A 140 -0.67 -13.44 -40.75
CA ALA A 140 -1.28 -14.47 -39.95
C ALA A 140 -1.09 -15.83 -40.63
N ALA A 141 -0.20 -16.66 -40.07
CA ALA A 141 -0.07 -18.05 -40.49
C ALA A 141 -1.36 -18.77 -40.07
N ASN A 142 -2.01 -19.37 -41.05
CA ASN A 142 -3.24 -20.12 -40.98
C ASN A 142 -3.42 -20.95 -39.69
N GLY A 143 -4.50 -20.68 -38.98
CA GLY A 143 -5.20 -21.69 -38.18
C GLY A 143 -4.79 -21.81 -36.71
N GLN A 144 -5.73 -21.45 -35.87
CA GLN A 144 -5.87 -21.72 -34.42
C GLN A 144 -5.05 -20.85 -33.48
N GLY A 145 -5.71 -19.81 -32.91
CA GLY A 145 -5.29 -19.19 -31.64
C GLY A 145 -4.42 -17.94 -31.76
N GLY A 146 -4.42 -17.22 -32.87
CA GLY A 146 -3.81 -15.88 -32.96
C GLY A 146 -4.59 -14.88 -32.09
N ARG A 147 -3.99 -14.42 -31.00
CA ARG A 147 -4.54 -13.33 -30.18
C ARG A 147 -4.77 -12.09 -31.03
N ALA A 148 -5.94 -11.50 -30.92
CA ALA A 148 -6.18 -10.18 -31.49
C ALA A 148 -5.28 -9.18 -30.76
N ALA A 149 -4.52 -8.39 -31.52
CA ALA A 149 -3.82 -7.23 -30.99
C ALA A 149 -4.83 -6.31 -30.30
N ASN A 150 -4.41 -5.59 -29.23
CA ASN A 150 -5.28 -4.59 -28.62
C ASN A 150 -5.57 -3.45 -29.60
N SER A 151 -6.43 -2.50 -29.24
CA SER A 151 -6.83 -1.36 -30.08
C SER A 151 -5.66 -0.51 -30.59
N LYS A 152 -4.45 -0.66 -30.01
CA LYS A 152 -3.20 0.04 -30.37
C LYS A 152 -2.22 -0.83 -31.17
N GLY A 153 -2.61 -2.07 -31.50
CA GLY A 153 -1.76 -3.00 -32.25
C GLY A 153 -0.72 -3.73 -31.39
N ARG A 154 -0.70 -3.54 -30.06
CA ARG A 154 0.19 -4.22 -29.14
C ARG A 154 -0.20 -5.69 -28.94
N PRO A 155 0.76 -6.59 -28.63
CA PRO A 155 0.49 -8.02 -28.44
C PRO A 155 -0.46 -8.34 -27.28
N CYS A 156 -0.58 -7.45 -26.30
CA CYS A 156 -1.52 -7.55 -25.17
C CYS A 156 -1.75 -6.15 -24.56
N PRO A 157 -2.84 -5.98 -23.77
CA PRO A 157 -3.08 -4.76 -23.01
C PRO A 157 -2.01 -4.57 -21.92
N ILE A 158 -1.70 -3.29 -21.67
CA ILE A 158 -0.79 -2.86 -20.61
C ILE A 158 -1.46 -1.84 -19.69
N TRP A 159 -1.46 -2.15 -18.39
CA TRP A 159 -2.02 -1.31 -17.34
C TRP A 159 -0.95 -0.85 -16.36
N GLY A 160 -1.13 0.32 -15.79
CA GLY A 160 -0.24 0.86 -14.76
C GLY A 160 -0.92 0.90 -13.39
N VAL A 161 -0.20 0.58 -12.32
CA VAL A 161 -0.62 0.78 -10.92
C VAL A 161 0.17 1.94 -10.32
N CYS A 162 -0.54 2.95 -9.85
CA CYS A 162 0.05 4.10 -9.17
C CYS A 162 0.24 3.81 -7.68
N HIS A 163 1.45 4.08 -7.15
CA HIS A 163 1.77 3.91 -5.72
C HIS A 163 2.05 5.24 -4.99
N SER A 164 1.62 6.37 -5.52
CA SER A 164 1.80 7.74 -5.02
C SER A 164 3.24 8.28 -5.08
N THR A 165 4.25 7.44 -4.84
CA THR A 165 5.66 7.84 -4.92
C THR A 165 6.09 8.19 -6.34
N ASP A 166 5.50 7.57 -7.34
CA ASP A 166 5.66 7.87 -8.76
C ASP A 166 5.18 9.29 -9.12
N LEU A 167 4.01 9.70 -8.65
CA LEU A 167 3.49 11.06 -8.85
C LEU A 167 4.41 12.10 -8.20
N ARG A 168 4.90 11.81 -7.00
CA ARG A 168 5.85 12.66 -6.28
C ARG A 168 7.18 12.80 -7.05
N GLN A 169 7.70 11.70 -7.62
CA GLN A 169 8.92 11.75 -8.43
C GLN A 169 8.71 12.65 -9.66
N LEU A 170 7.62 12.48 -10.39
CA LEU A 170 7.31 13.28 -11.57
C LEU A 170 7.10 14.78 -11.29
N ARG A 171 6.61 15.14 -10.08
CA ARG A 171 6.48 16.53 -9.67
C ARG A 171 7.82 17.17 -9.30
N ASN A 172 8.70 16.38 -8.70
CA ASN A 172 9.95 16.90 -8.12
C ASN A 172 11.15 16.83 -9.09
N HIS A 173 11.06 16.04 -10.16
CA HIS A 173 12.18 15.78 -11.06
C HIS A 173 11.72 15.66 -12.50
N ASP A 174 12.57 16.12 -13.43
CA ASP A 174 12.29 16.13 -14.87
C ASP A 174 12.88 14.91 -15.62
N LEU A 175 13.39 13.90 -14.88
CA LEU A 175 13.98 12.69 -15.48
C LEU A 175 13.00 12.01 -16.42
N GLU A 176 13.27 12.06 -17.73
CA GLU A 176 12.44 11.43 -18.78
C GLU A 176 10.94 11.80 -18.72
N LYS A 177 10.59 12.93 -18.10
CA LYS A 177 9.20 13.31 -17.75
C LYS A 177 8.25 13.27 -18.94
N ASP A 178 8.66 13.87 -20.07
CA ASP A 178 7.83 13.89 -21.28
C ASP A 178 7.60 12.48 -21.84
N ARG A 179 8.65 11.64 -21.83
CA ARG A 179 8.56 10.26 -22.31
C ARG A 179 7.71 9.40 -21.38
N ILE A 180 7.89 9.54 -20.05
CA ILE A 180 7.07 8.84 -19.07
C ILE A 180 5.60 9.27 -19.21
N THR A 181 5.34 10.57 -19.33
CA THR A 181 3.99 11.11 -19.52
C THR A 181 3.33 10.57 -20.78
N ALA A 182 4.04 10.56 -21.91
CA ALA A 182 3.55 10.00 -23.17
C ALA A 182 3.25 8.50 -23.04
N ALA A 183 4.13 7.73 -22.37
CA ALA A 183 3.93 6.32 -22.12
C ALA A 183 2.70 6.05 -21.25
N VAL A 184 2.51 6.79 -20.16
CA VAL A 184 1.32 6.64 -19.29
C VAL A 184 0.04 6.97 -20.04
N ARG A 185 0.02 7.99 -20.88
CA ARG A 185 -1.09 8.30 -21.77
C ARG A 185 -1.39 7.17 -22.79
N SER A 186 -0.39 6.38 -23.12
CA SER A 186 -0.51 5.25 -24.04
C SER A 186 -0.94 3.93 -23.39
N LEU A 187 -1.06 3.84 -22.06
CA LEU A 187 -1.57 2.66 -21.40
C LEU A 187 -3.02 2.35 -21.78
N ASP A 188 -3.48 1.14 -21.60
CA ASP A 188 -4.89 0.76 -21.79
C ASP A 188 -5.75 1.24 -20.61
N GLY A 189 -5.17 1.35 -19.43
CA GLY A 189 -5.76 1.97 -18.25
C GLY A 189 -4.76 2.15 -17.11
N VAL A 190 -5.19 2.88 -16.09
CA VAL A 190 -4.42 3.13 -14.87
C VAL A 190 -5.23 2.73 -13.66
N MET A 191 -4.60 2.06 -12.71
CA MET A 191 -5.15 1.67 -11.42
C MET A 191 -4.67 2.64 -10.34
N ALA A 192 -5.61 3.27 -9.65
CA ALA A 192 -5.38 4.16 -8.51
C ALA A 192 -5.76 3.46 -7.21
N LEU A 193 -5.16 3.87 -6.08
CA LEU A 193 -5.48 3.30 -4.78
C LEU A 193 -6.74 3.94 -4.15
N HIS A 194 -7.04 5.20 -4.47
CA HIS A 194 -8.21 5.93 -3.96
C HIS A 194 -8.62 7.09 -4.88
N GLU A 195 -9.82 7.64 -4.68
CA GLU A 195 -10.40 8.68 -5.56
C GLU A 195 -9.54 9.95 -5.63
N ALA A 196 -8.96 10.40 -4.51
CA ALA A 196 -8.08 11.57 -4.53
C ALA A 196 -6.84 11.34 -5.42
N GLN A 197 -6.25 10.13 -5.37
CA GLN A 197 -5.13 9.77 -6.25
C GLN A 197 -5.57 9.67 -7.71
N LYS A 198 -6.79 9.18 -7.98
CA LYS A 198 -7.36 9.18 -9.33
C LYS A 198 -7.45 10.58 -9.91
N ALA A 199 -7.92 11.55 -9.14
CA ALA A 199 -7.97 12.96 -9.55
C ALA A 199 -6.55 13.51 -9.83
N GLU A 200 -5.59 13.19 -8.97
CA GLU A 200 -4.19 13.60 -9.11
C GLU A 200 -3.53 13.01 -10.38
N ILE A 201 -3.80 11.73 -10.69
CA ILE A 201 -3.34 11.08 -11.93
C ILE A 201 -3.97 11.74 -13.16
N ALA A 202 -5.28 12.00 -13.12
CA ALA A 202 -6.00 12.64 -14.22
C ALA A 202 -5.40 14.01 -14.54
N GLU A 203 -5.14 14.82 -13.53
CA GLU A 203 -4.52 16.15 -13.67
C GLU A 203 -3.08 16.05 -14.19
N LEU A 204 -2.22 15.26 -13.54
CA LEU A 204 -0.78 15.21 -13.84
C LEU A 204 -0.48 14.67 -15.24
N PHE A 205 -1.24 13.67 -15.68
CA PHE A 205 -1.03 13.03 -16.97
C PHE A 205 -2.03 13.49 -18.05
N ASP A 206 -2.97 14.41 -17.74
CA ASP A 206 -4.03 14.81 -18.65
C ASP A 206 -4.77 13.58 -19.22
N LEU A 207 -5.23 12.72 -18.31
CA LEU A 207 -5.94 11.48 -18.64
C LEU A 207 -7.44 11.61 -18.36
N PRO A 208 -8.31 11.09 -19.25
CA PRO A 208 -9.74 10.97 -18.98
C PRO A 208 -9.99 10.11 -17.72
N ALA A 209 -10.90 10.55 -16.85
CA ALA A 209 -11.17 9.89 -15.58
C ALA A 209 -11.73 8.45 -15.74
N ASP A 210 -12.36 8.15 -16.89
CA ASP A 210 -12.86 6.82 -17.23
C ASP A 210 -11.76 5.82 -17.59
N ARG A 211 -10.54 6.27 -17.84
CA ARG A 211 -9.36 5.43 -18.02
C ARG A 211 -8.65 5.11 -16.73
N ILE A 212 -9.08 5.68 -15.60
CA ILE A 212 -8.48 5.48 -14.29
C ILE A 212 -9.50 4.75 -13.41
N ARG A 213 -9.11 3.58 -12.90
CA ARG A 213 -9.94 2.74 -12.03
C ARG A 213 -9.37 2.73 -10.62
N VAL A 214 -10.21 2.99 -9.63
CA VAL A 214 -9.83 2.82 -8.22
C VAL A 214 -9.92 1.34 -7.87
N VAL A 215 -8.81 0.76 -7.48
CA VAL A 215 -8.71 -0.66 -7.09
C VAL A 215 -8.49 -0.84 -5.59
N GLY A 216 -7.90 0.15 -4.93
CA GLY A 216 -7.61 0.10 -3.51
C GLY A 216 -6.31 -0.62 -3.18
N THR A 217 -6.26 -1.12 -1.97
CA THR A 217 -5.19 -1.97 -1.44
C THR A 217 -5.79 -3.21 -0.81
N GLY A 218 -4.95 -4.13 -0.33
CA GLY A 218 -5.39 -5.37 0.28
C GLY A 218 -4.75 -5.63 1.64
N TYR A 219 -5.32 -6.54 2.41
CA TYR A 219 -4.75 -7.13 3.61
C TYR A 219 -4.78 -8.65 3.50
N ASN A 220 -3.97 -9.36 4.28
CA ASN A 220 -3.96 -10.81 4.32
C ASN A 220 -5.10 -11.33 5.20
N SER A 221 -6.21 -11.74 4.55
CA SER A 221 -7.42 -12.20 5.23
C SER A 221 -7.27 -13.59 5.88
N GLN A 222 -6.23 -14.35 5.55
CA GLN A 222 -5.94 -15.63 6.20
C GLN A 222 -5.20 -15.43 7.53
N GLU A 223 -4.38 -14.41 7.62
CA GLU A 223 -3.62 -14.10 8.83
C GLU A 223 -4.41 -13.21 9.79
N PHE A 224 -4.96 -12.09 9.27
CA PHE A 224 -5.73 -11.12 10.04
C PHE A 224 -7.22 -11.51 10.00
N ALA A 225 -7.58 -12.43 10.86
CA ALA A 225 -8.94 -12.90 11.06
C ALA A 225 -9.27 -12.94 12.56
N LEU A 226 -10.55 -12.84 12.88
CA LEU A 226 -11.04 -12.98 14.24
C LEU A 226 -10.74 -14.39 14.80
N ARG A 227 -10.02 -14.44 15.92
CA ARG A 227 -9.71 -15.65 16.66
C ARG A 227 -10.45 -15.62 18.00
N ALA A 228 -11.38 -16.52 18.21
CA ALA A 228 -12.16 -16.58 19.45
C ALA A 228 -11.30 -16.88 20.69
N GLY A 229 -11.74 -16.37 21.85
CA GLY A 229 -11.16 -16.72 23.16
C GLY A 229 -9.85 -16.00 23.52
N LEU A 230 -9.41 -15.02 22.73
CA LEU A 230 -8.18 -14.26 23.00
C LEU A 230 -8.42 -12.94 23.74
N ARG A 231 -9.66 -12.43 23.78
CA ARG A 231 -10.02 -11.20 24.51
C ARG A 231 -10.28 -11.47 25.96
N ALA A 232 -9.87 -10.53 26.80
CA ALA A 232 -10.20 -10.51 28.23
C ALA A 232 -11.42 -9.61 28.45
N ALA A 233 -12.25 -9.93 29.47
CA ALA A 233 -13.37 -9.07 29.82
C ALA A 233 -12.93 -7.69 30.34
N ARG A 234 -11.79 -7.63 31.02
CA ARG A 234 -11.16 -6.40 31.55
C ARG A 234 -9.64 -6.61 31.77
N PRO A 235 -8.82 -5.55 31.66
CA PRO A 235 -9.19 -4.23 31.17
C PRO A 235 -9.57 -4.28 29.68
N LEU A 236 -10.43 -3.35 29.23
CA LEU A 236 -10.65 -3.14 27.81
C LEU A 236 -9.37 -2.57 27.18
N ARG A 237 -8.90 -3.17 26.09
CA ARG A 237 -7.64 -2.76 25.47
C ARG A 237 -7.90 -1.87 24.27
N VAL A 238 -7.34 -0.66 24.30
CA VAL A 238 -7.17 0.24 23.18
C VAL A 238 -5.81 -0.07 22.53
N LEU A 239 -5.77 -0.31 21.24
CA LEU A 239 -4.56 -0.64 20.50
C LEU A 239 -4.25 0.43 19.46
N TYR A 240 -3.03 0.90 19.45
CA TYR A 240 -2.42 1.66 18.38
C TYR A 240 -1.34 0.81 17.70
N VAL A 241 -1.32 0.80 16.37
CA VAL A 241 -0.27 0.16 15.59
C VAL A 241 0.30 1.15 14.59
N GLY A 242 1.60 1.39 14.65
CA GLY A 242 2.28 2.29 13.72
C GLY A 242 3.56 2.87 14.30
N LYS A 243 4.18 3.76 13.53
CA LYS A 243 5.37 4.49 14.00
C LYS A 243 5.00 5.39 15.18
N ILE A 244 5.71 5.28 16.29
CA ILE A 244 5.50 6.11 17.47
C ILE A 244 6.13 7.48 17.22
N CYS A 245 5.30 8.45 16.82
CA CYS A 245 5.72 9.81 16.53
C CYS A 245 4.52 10.79 16.54
N ARG A 246 4.83 12.09 16.58
CA ARG A 246 3.83 13.18 16.62
C ARG A 246 2.93 13.19 15.37
N ALA A 247 3.49 13.00 14.17
CA ALA A 247 2.73 12.97 12.92
C ALA A 247 1.64 11.86 12.88
N LYS A 248 1.83 10.81 13.68
CA LYS A 248 0.86 9.72 13.86
C LYS A 248 -0.11 9.96 15.03
N GLY A 249 -0.12 11.16 15.62
CA GLY A 249 -1.06 11.57 16.64
C GLY A 249 -0.93 10.87 18.00
N VAL A 250 0.22 10.21 18.28
CA VAL A 250 0.39 9.41 19.50
C VAL A 250 0.34 10.28 20.77
N GLU A 251 0.89 11.49 20.75
CA GLU A 251 0.80 12.42 21.88
C GLU A 251 -0.67 12.82 22.15
N SER A 252 -1.42 13.14 21.09
CA SER A 252 -2.84 13.48 21.20
C SER A 252 -3.68 12.29 21.67
N LEU A 253 -3.31 11.06 21.26
CA LEU A 253 -3.97 9.85 21.76
C LEU A 253 -3.81 9.71 23.29
N ILE A 254 -2.60 9.86 23.82
CA ILE A 254 -2.35 9.74 25.26
C ILE A 254 -3.15 10.81 26.01
N ARG A 255 -3.20 12.06 25.53
CA ARG A 255 -4.01 13.12 26.13
C ARG A 255 -5.51 12.85 26.01
N ALA A 256 -5.97 12.30 24.89
CA ALA A 256 -7.37 11.91 24.73
C ALA A 256 -7.77 10.78 25.67
N MET A 257 -6.87 9.83 25.95
CA MET A 257 -7.09 8.83 26.99
C MET A 257 -7.31 9.48 28.38
N ASP A 258 -6.50 10.46 28.74
CA ASP A 258 -6.62 11.18 30.02
C ASP A 258 -7.96 11.89 30.22
N LEU A 259 -8.63 12.27 29.11
CA LEU A 259 -9.96 12.91 29.13
C LEU A 259 -11.11 11.91 29.29
N LEU A 260 -10.87 10.59 29.19
CA LEU A 260 -11.94 9.59 29.30
C LEU A 260 -12.57 9.59 30.69
N PRO A 261 -13.90 9.69 30.81
CA PRO A 261 -14.61 9.66 32.10
C PRO A 261 -14.82 8.21 32.62
N LEU A 262 -13.75 7.39 32.54
CA LEU A 262 -13.76 5.97 32.90
C LEU A 262 -12.82 5.69 34.07
N ASP A 263 -13.04 4.54 34.72
CA ASP A 263 -12.10 4.03 35.71
C ASP A 263 -10.76 3.69 35.06
N PRO A 264 -9.63 4.25 35.57
CA PRO A 264 -8.31 3.96 35.02
C PRO A 264 -7.93 2.47 35.00
N GLN A 265 -8.49 1.65 35.88
CA GLN A 265 -8.25 0.21 35.90
C GLN A 265 -9.12 -0.56 34.87
N ALA A 266 -10.12 0.08 34.30
CA ALA A 266 -11.03 -0.56 33.34
C ALA A 266 -10.50 -0.58 31.90
N VAL A 267 -9.52 0.26 31.59
CA VAL A 267 -8.99 0.45 30.22
C VAL A 267 -7.47 0.51 30.25
N GLU A 268 -6.82 -0.06 29.24
CA GLU A 268 -5.38 0.10 28.99
C GLU A 268 -5.12 0.52 27.54
N LEU A 269 -4.07 1.29 27.30
CA LEU A 269 -3.58 1.67 25.99
C LEU A 269 -2.33 0.85 25.65
N CYS A 270 -2.33 0.16 24.52
CA CYS A 270 -1.18 -0.56 23.99
C CYS A 270 -0.66 0.14 22.72
N LEU A 271 0.60 0.52 22.71
CA LEU A 271 1.30 1.17 21.59
C LEU A 271 2.27 0.17 20.96
N VAL A 272 1.95 -0.32 19.74
CA VAL A 272 2.78 -1.27 19.00
C VAL A 272 3.44 -0.56 17.83
N GLY A 273 4.75 -0.65 17.75
CA GLY A 273 5.55 -0.09 16.67
C GLY A 273 6.88 0.46 17.10
N GLY A 274 7.67 0.88 16.13
CA GLY A 274 8.97 1.48 16.36
C GLY A 274 8.95 3.00 16.26
N TYR A 275 10.08 3.60 16.52
CA TYR A 275 10.33 5.04 16.37
C TYR A 275 11.61 5.28 15.56
N SER A 276 11.83 6.52 15.12
CA SER A 276 13.04 6.94 14.39
C SER A 276 13.70 8.19 15.00
N ASP A 277 13.02 8.88 15.91
CA ASP A 277 13.48 10.06 16.62
C ASP A 277 13.44 9.76 18.11
N GLN A 278 14.61 9.60 18.73
CA GLN A 278 14.74 9.24 20.15
C GLN A 278 14.18 10.33 21.05
N ALA A 279 14.47 11.60 20.75
CA ALA A 279 14.03 12.71 21.60
C ALA A 279 12.51 12.88 21.59
N GLN A 280 11.87 12.60 20.43
CA GLN A 280 10.42 12.57 20.34
C GLN A 280 9.82 11.38 21.09
N TYR A 281 10.45 10.22 20.98
CA TYR A 281 10.02 9.02 21.69
C TYR A 281 10.10 9.20 23.22
N ASP A 282 11.19 9.78 23.73
CA ASP A 282 11.38 10.03 25.16
C ASP A 282 10.28 10.96 25.72
N ARG A 283 9.90 12.00 24.99
CA ARG A 283 8.77 12.88 25.36
C ARG A 283 7.44 12.12 25.39
N ILE A 284 7.21 11.21 24.44
CA ILE A 284 6.00 10.38 24.42
C ILE A 284 5.98 9.42 25.63
N VAL A 285 7.11 8.85 26.00
CA VAL A 285 7.24 7.99 27.19
C VAL A 285 6.98 8.78 28.48
N GLU A 286 7.52 10.00 28.60
CA GLU A 286 7.27 10.89 29.73
C GLU A 286 5.78 11.25 29.83
N LEU A 287 5.14 11.61 28.71
CA LEU A 287 3.71 11.89 28.67
C LEU A 287 2.87 10.65 29.08
N ALA A 288 3.24 9.47 28.59
CA ALA A 288 2.58 8.22 28.94
C ALA A 288 2.70 7.90 30.43
N GLY A 289 3.86 8.21 31.06
CA GLY A 289 4.09 8.03 32.48
C GLY A 289 3.21 8.92 33.39
N SER A 290 2.67 10.02 32.85
CA SER A 290 1.73 10.93 33.54
C SER A 290 0.25 10.63 33.21
N CYS A 291 -0.04 9.73 32.30
CA CYS A 291 -1.39 9.36 31.91
C CYS A 291 -2.11 8.60 33.05
N ARG A 292 -3.38 8.90 33.28
CA ARG A 292 -4.20 8.21 34.30
C ARG A 292 -4.41 6.74 33.99
N PHE A 293 -4.38 6.35 32.72
CA PHE A 293 -4.58 4.98 32.26
C PHE A 293 -3.23 4.29 32.05
N PRO A 294 -3.12 2.97 32.25
CA PRO A 294 -1.93 2.22 31.90
C PRO A 294 -1.61 2.34 30.42
N VAL A 295 -0.37 2.72 30.10
CA VAL A 295 0.14 2.78 28.72
C VAL A 295 1.28 1.78 28.59
N VAL A 296 1.11 0.80 27.70
CA VAL A 296 2.07 -0.28 27.45
C VAL A 296 2.73 -0.07 26.09
N PHE A 297 4.06 -0.04 26.07
CA PHE A 297 4.84 0.02 24.83
C PHE A 297 5.24 -1.40 24.42
N GLY A 298 4.61 -1.91 23.34
CA GLY A 298 4.92 -3.24 22.78
C GLY A 298 6.18 -3.29 21.91
N GLY A 299 6.69 -2.12 21.50
CA GLY A 299 7.82 -2.05 20.58
C GLY A 299 7.48 -2.60 19.18
N ARG A 300 8.51 -2.96 18.42
CA ARG A 300 8.34 -3.68 17.15
C ARG A 300 8.08 -5.14 17.45
N VAL A 301 7.04 -5.68 16.88
CA VAL A 301 6.62 -7.08 17.06
C VAL A 301 6.73 -7.85 15.74
N SER A 302 6.73 -9.17 15.83
CA SER A 302 6.55 -10.05 14.68
C SER A 302 5.13 -9.93 14.09
N GLN A 303 4.91 -10.44 12.89
CA GLN A 303 3.58 -10.46 12.28
C GLN A 303 2.60 -11.31 13.10
N ASP A 304 3.04 -12.46 13.58
CA ASP A 304 2.24 -13.32 14.46
C ASP A 304 1.81 -12.62 15.76
N ASP A 305 2.74 -11.89 16.40
CA ASP A 305 2.45 -11.11 17.61
C ASP A 305 1.54 -9.91 17.31
N LEU A 306 1.63 -9.34 16.10
CA LEU A 306 0.72 -8.28 15.66
C LEU A 306 -0.71 -8.82 15.51
N VAL A 307 -0.89 -9.97 14.88
CA VAL A 307 -2.19 -10.67 14.79
C VAL A 307 -2.76 -10.94 16.19
N LEU A 308 -1.92 -11.41 17.12
CA LEU A 308 -2.34 -11.61 18.52
C LEU A 308 -2.72 -10.30 19.21
N SER A 309 -1.99 -9.21 18.93
CA SER A 309 -2.28 -7.89 19.49
C SER A 309 -3.64 -7.37 19.05
N TYR A 310 -3.99 -7.48 17.78
CA TYR A 310 -5.33 -7.14 17.28
C TYR A 310 -6.40 -8.01 17.95
N ASN A 311 -6.21 -9.32 17.96
CA ASN A 311 -7.20 -10.27 18.50
C ASN A 311 -7.42 -10.16 20.02
N ARG A 312 -6.47 -9.61 20.75
CA ARG A 312 -6.59 -9.32 22.20
C ARG A 312 -7.18 -7.95 22.49
N SER A 313 -7.38 -7.13 21.46
CA SER A 313 -7.79 -5.73 21.61
C SER A 313 -9.26 -5.53 21.27
N HIS A 314 -9.87 -4.52 21.88
CA HIS A 314 -11.30 -4.22 21.75
C HIS A 314 -11.52 -3.06 20.79
N VAL A 315 -10.69 -2.00 20.91
CA VAL A 315 -10.75 -0.80 20.09
C VAL A 315 -9.38 -0.53 19.51
N PHE A 316 -9.32 -0.45 18.20
CA PHE A 316 -8.15 0.04 17.47
C PHE A 316 -8.26 1.55 17.28
N VAL A 317 -7.15 2.28 17.39
CA VAL A 317 -7.15 3.74 17.18
C VAL A 317 -6.01 4.17 16.27
N LEU A 318 -6.33 4.99 15.28
CA LEU A 318 -5.37 5.59 14.35
C LEU A 318 -5.61 7.10 14.24
N PRO A 319 -5.04 7.91 15.14
CA PRO A 319 -5.26 9.36 15.23
C PRO A 319 -4.27 10.14 14.37
N SER A 320 -3.82 9.58 13.27
CA SER A 320 -2.79 10.14 12.38
C SER A 320 -3.24 11.45 11.74
N PHE A 321 -2.29 12.34 11.50
CA PHE A 321 -2.51 13.61 10.77
C PHE A 321 -2.27 13.46 9.26
N PHE A 322 -1.64 12.38 8.85
CA PHE A 322 -1.45 12.00 7.45
C PHE A 322 -1.39 10.48 7.30
N GLU A 323 -2.17 9.95 6.35
CA GLU A 323 -2.14 8.56 5.91
C GLU A 323 -2.38 8.48 4.39
N GLY A 324 -1.84 7.43 3.78
CA GLY A 324 -2.30 6.96 2.47
C GLY A 324 -3.55 6.10 2.64
N LEU A 325 -3.39 4.78 2.49
CA LEU A 325 -4.44 3.82 2.88
C LEU A 325 -3.91 2.99 4.07
N PRO A 326 -4.44 3.19 5.28
CA PRO A 326 -3.93 2.55 6.48
C PRO A 326 -4.43 1.09 6.59
N LEU A 327 -3.65 0.14 6.08
CA LEU A 327 -3.96 -1.30 6.16
C LEU A 327 -4.18 -1.77 7.60
N VAL A 328 -3.45 -1.21 8.55
CA VAL A 328 -3.60 -1.49 9.98
C VAL A 328 -5.03 -1.32 10.50
N THR A 329 -5.82 -0.42 9.88
CA THR A 329 -7.24 -0.25 10.23
C THR A 329 -8.06 -1.44 9.75
N VAL A 330 -7.82 -1.91 8.53
CA VAL A 330 -8.53 -3.07 7.96
C VAL A 330 -8.15 -4.35 8.68
N GLU A 331 -6.85 -4.53 8.98
CA GLU A 331 -6.35 -5.66 9.78
C GLU A 331 -7.01 -5.72 11.16
N ALA A 332 -7.17 -4.56 11.82
CA ALA A 332 -7.84 -4.45 13.11
C ALA A 332 -9.33 -4.83 13.00
N LEU A 333 -10.05 -4.30 12.01
CA LEU A 333 -11.46 -4.61 11.77
C LEU A 333 -11.67 -6.10 11.46
N ALA A 334 -10.85 -6.67 10.59
CA ALA A 334 -10.87 -8.09 10.24
C ALA A 334 -10.57 -9.00 11.44
N SER A 335 -9.72 -8.53 12.35
CA SER A 335 -9.41 -9.22 13.62
C SER A 335 -10.47 -8.96 14.71
N GLY A 336 -11.59 -8.30 14.37
CA GLY A 336 -12.75 -8.09 15.24
C GLY A 336 -12.66 -6.89 16.18
N CYS A 337 -11.72 -5.95 15.98
CA CYS A 337 -11.71 -4.68 16.71
C CYS A 337 -12.81 -3.75 16.19
N ARG A 338 -13.29 -2.86 17.06
CA ARG A 338 -13.89 -1.59 16.68
C ARG A 338 -12.79 -0.60 16.34
N ALA A 339 -13.05 0.45 15.60
CA ALA A 339 -12.00 1.40 15.23
C ALA A 339 -12.38 2.86 15.51
N VAL A 340 -11.36 3.66 15.84
CA VAL A 340 -11.44 5.13 15.88
C VAL A 340 -10.33 5.67 14.98
N VAL A 341 -10.68 6.43 13.95
CA VAL A 341 -9.74 6.83 12.89
C VAL A 341 -9.93 8.31 12.57
N THR A 342 -8.84 9.02 12.31
CA THR A 342 -8.94 10.41 11.82
C THR A 342 -9.59 10.44 10.44
N SER A 343 -10.55 11.37 10.27
CA SER A 343 -11.29 11.60 9.01
C SER A 343 -10.40 12.28 7.97
N LEU A 344 -9.41 11.57 7.44
CA LEU A 344 -8.52 12.09 6.41
C LEU A 344 -9.13 11.92 5.01
N PRO A 345 -8.84 12.85 4.05
CA PRO A 345 -9.46 12.86 2.73
C PRO A 345 -9.34 11.57 1.92
N GLY A 346 -8.24 10.82 2.07
CA GLY A 346 -8.03 9.54 1.39
C GLY A 346 -8.58 8.33 2.16
N VAL A 347 -8.78 8.45 3.48
CA VAL A 347 -9.09 7.32 4.36
C VAL A 347 -10.60 7.11 4.50
N ARG A 348 -11.32 8.14 4.96
CA ARG A 348 -12.77 8.03 5.20
C ARG A 348 -13.56 7.66 3.95
N PRO A 349 -13.45 8.37 2.79
CA PRO A 349 -14.21 8.01 1.60
C PRO A 349 -13.90 6.60 1.09
N TRP A 350 -12.66 6.14 1.27
CA TRP A 350 -12.27 4.79 0.89
C TRP A 350 -12.92 3.73 1.80
N LEU A 351 -12.87 3.91 3.12
CA LEU A 351 -13.51 3.00 4.07
C LEU A 351 -15.02 2.99 3.88
N ASP A 352 -15.67 4.16 3.76
CA ASP A 352 -17.12 4.26 3.54
C ASP A 352 -17.57 3.55 2.24
N THR A 353 -16.70 3.53 1.20
CA THR A 353 -16.99 2.90 -0.08
C THR A 353 -16.72 1.39 -0.06
N CYS A 354 -15.57 0.98 0.49
CA CYS A 354 -15.13 -0.42 0.40
C CYS A 354 -15.62 -1.29 1.55
N LEU A 355 -15.90 -0.69 2.71
CA LEU A 355 -16.33 -1.34 3.94
C LEU A 355 -17.50 -0.58 4.56
N PRO A 356 -18.65 -0.46 3.86
CA PRO A 356 -19.84 0.14 4.43
C PRO A 356 -20.23 -0.62 5.70
N ASP A 357 -20.78 0.07 6.67
CA ASP A 357 -21.18 -0.49 7.97
C ASP A 357 -20.04 -0.99 8.87
N ALA A 358 -18.78 -0.71 8.52
CA ALA A 358 -17.67 -1.00 9.42
C ALA A 358 -17.84 -0.30 10.77
N PRO A 359 -17.52 -0.94 11.90
CA PRO A 359 -17.65 -0.35 13.24
C PRO A 359 -16.53 0.69 13.49
N VAL A 360 -16.57 1.80 12.74
CA VAL A 360 -15.57 2.87 12.76
C VAL A 360 -16.21 4.18 13.18
N SER A 361 -15.64 4.87 14.18
CA SER A 361 -15.88 6.27 14.47
C SER A 361 -14.81 7.14 13.81
N PHE A 362 -15.24 8.11 13.01
CA PHE A 362 -14.35 9.08 12.37
C PHE A 362 -14.22 10.35 13.21
N VAL A 363 -13.00 10.82 13.40
CA VAL A 363 -12.67 12.03 14.15
C VAL A 363 -12.11 13.09 13.20
N GLU A 364 -12.75 14.26 13.14
CA GLU A 364 -12.26 15.36 12.30
C GLU A 364 -10.88 15.83 12.76
N PRO A 365 -9.89 15.93 11.85
CA PRO A 365 -8.52 16.33 12.19
C PRO A 365 -8.44 17.77 12.69
N PRO A 366 -7.35 18.18 13.35
CA PRO A 366 -7.00 19.58 13.50
C PRO A 366 -6.65 20.17 12.12
N ARG A 367 -6.54 21.49 11.98
CA ARG A 367 -5.93 22.07 10.78
C ARG A 367 -4.48 21.58 10.65
N ILE A 368 -4.09 21.29 9.43
CA ILE A 368 -2.76 20.76 9.12
C ILE A 368 -1.98 21.81 8.31
N GLU A 369 -0.78 22.12 8.73
CA GLU A 369 0.21 22.91 7.99
C GLU A 369 1.20 22.00 7.30
N GLY A 370 1.48 22.26 6.01
CA GLY A 370 2.33 21.39 5.22
C GLY A 370 1.69 20.02 4.96
N VAL A 371 2.40 18.95 5.30
CA VAL A 371 1.96 17.56 5.02
C VAL A 371 1.31 16.91 6.23
N ASP A 372 1.87 17.09 7.43
CA ASP A 372 1.53 16.32 8.63
C ASP A 372 1.72 17.07 9.96
N VAL A 373 1.84 18.40 9.91
CA VAL A 373 2.04 19.24 11.10
C VAL A 373 0.71 19.81 11.56
N PRO A 374 0.15 19.35 12.70
CA PRO A 374 -1.08 19.90 13.22
C PRO A 374 -0.87 21.29 13.82
N VAL A 375 -1.84 22.17 13.60
CA VAL A 375 -1.89 23.49 14.26
C VAL A 375 -2.08 23.29 15.76
N PRO A 376 -1.16 23.78 16.61
CA PRO A 376 -1.17 23.46 18.05
C PRO A 376 -2.46 23.92 18.77
N GLU A 377 -3.03 25.03 18.37
CA GLU A 377 -4.24 25.62 18.97
C GLU A 377 -5.49 24.74 18.78
N ASP A 378 -5.50 23.89 17.74
CA ASP A 378 -6.61 22.99 17.42
C ASP A 378 -6.50 21.63 18.15
N LEU A 379 -5.32 21.29 18.69
CA LEU A 379 -5.07 19.99 19.32
C LEU A 379 -6.02 19.71 20.51
N PRO A 380 -6.29 20.65 21.44
CA PRO A 380 -7.20 20.35 22.57
C PRO A 380 -8.62 19.98 22.10
N ALA A 381 -9.11 20.62 21.04
CA ALA A 381 -10.43 20.32 20.47
C ALA A 381 -10.43 18.96 19.76
N PHE A 382 -9.34 18.61 19.07
CA PHE A 382 -9.16 17.29 18.46
C PHE A 382 -9.07 16.18 19.52
N GLU A 383 -8.27 16.36 20.55
CA GLU A 383 -8.10 15.43 21.67
C GLU A 383 -9.42 15.14 22.40
N LYS A 384 -10.26 16.17 22.55
CA LYS A 384 -11.61 16.01 23.12
C LYS A 384 -12.51 15.15 22.20
N ARG A 385 -12.57 15.44 20.90
CA ARG A 385 -13.34 14.63 19.93
C ARG A 385 -12.84 13.18 19.88
N LEU A 386 -11.51 13.01 19.93
CA LEU A 386 -10.88 11.67 19.95
C LEU A 386 -11.27 10.89 21.21
N SER A 387 -11.29 11.56 22.39
CA SER A 387 -11.74 10.96 23.64
C SER A 387 -13.22 10.57 23.60
N GLU A 388 -14.09 11.42 23.04
CA GLU A 388 -15.52 11.13 22.88
C GLU A 388 -15.73 9.89 21.98
N ALA A 389 -15.05 9.80 20.83
CA ALA A 389 -15.13 8.67 19.93
C ALA A 389 -14.57 7.38 20.56
N LEU A 390 -13.46 7.46 21.31
CA LEU A 390 -12.92 6.33 22.07
C LEU A 390 -13.91 5.85 23.12
N ARG A 391 -14.56 6.77 23.88
CA ARG A 391 -15.56 6.42 24.87
C ARG A 391 -16.73 5.63 24.24
N GLU A 392 -17.28 6.12 23.12
CA GLU A 392 -18.38 5.45 22.42
C GLU A 392 -18.02 4.03 21.98
N GLN A 393 -16.82 3.85 21.38
CA GLN A 393 -16.38 2.53 20.94
C GLN A 393 -16.04 1.60 22.10
N LEU A 394 -15.51 2.12 23.21
CA LEU A 394 -15.27 1.35 24.44
C LEU A 394 -16.58 0.92 25.12
N GLU A 395 -17.58 1.80 25.21
CA GLU A 395 -18.90 1.46 25.73
C GLU A 395 -19.58 0.37 24.89
N ALA A 396 -19.48 0.47 23.55
CA ALA A 396 -19.98 -0.55 22.64
C ALA A 396 -19.22 -1.89 22.78
N ALA A 397 -17.90 -1.85 22.99
CA ALA A 397 -17.09 -3.05 23.24
C ALA A 397 -17.39 -3.69 24.60
N ALA A 398 -17.70 -2.88 25.61
CA ALA A 398 -18.04 -3.36 26.97
C ALA A 398 -19.35 -4.17 27.01
N ALA A 399 -20.23 -4.03 26.02
CA ALA A 399 -21.45 -4.81 25.93
C ALA A 399 -21.19 -6.30 25.64
N SER A 400 -20.12 -6.64 24.90
CA SER A 400 -19.69 -8.00 24.57
C SER A 400 -18.15 -8.09 24.57
N PRO A 401 -17.48 -7.93 25.71
CA PRO A 401 -16.03 -7.72 25.73
C PRO A 401 -15.20 -8.93 25.30
N LEU A 402 -15.74 -10.14 25.40
CA LEU A 402 -15.07 -11.38 25.00
C LEU A 402 -15.23 -11.69 23.51
N GLU A 403 -16.13 -10.97 22.84
CA GLU A 403 -16.45 -11.18 21.43
C GLU A 403 -15.79 -10.09 20.56
N GLY A 404 -15.48 -10.43 19.34
CA GLY A 404 -15.16 -9.45 18.30
C GLY A 404 -16.41 -8.94 17.61
N THR A 405 -16.25 -7.93 16.77
CA THR A 405 -17.38 -7.38 16.00
C THR A 405 -17.96 -8.35 14.98
N GLY A 406 -17.19 -9.38 14.58
CA GLY A 406 -17.58 -10.28 13.49
C GLY A 406 -17.71 -9.59 12.13
N PHE A 407 -17.17 -8.39 11.99
CA PHE A 407 -17.24 -7.61 10.75
C PHE A 407 -16.43 -8.31 9.65
N ASP A 408 -17.02 -8.46 8.47
CA ASP A 408 -16.37 -9.04 7.29
C ASP A 408 -15.66 -7.95 6.48
N ALA A 409 -14.33 -7.95 6.51
CA ALA A 409 -13.48 -7.05 5.75
C ALA A 409 -12.94 -7.66 4.44
N THR A 410 -13.38 -8.86 4.04
CA THR A 410 -12.82 -9.60 2.89
C THR A 410 -12.96 -8.88 1.55
N ALA A 411 -13.88 -7.92 1.44
CA ALA A 411 -14.01 -7.05 0.27
C ALA A 411 -12.72 -6.29 -0.08
N VAL A 412 -11.85 -6.03 0.90
CA VAL A 412 -10.54 -5.39 0.73
C VAL A 412 -9.37 -6.34 0.99
N SER A 413 -9.58 -7.66 0.93
CA SER A 413 -8.49 -8.64 0.95
C SER A 413 -7.62 -8.57 -0.31
N TRP A 414 -6.39 -9.10 -0.23
CA TRP A 414 -5.54 -9.27 -1.41
C TRP A 414 -6.22 -10.11 -2.49
N ASP A 415 -6.98 -11.14 -2.11
CA ASP A 415 -7.71 -11.98 -3.06
C ASP A 415 -8.79 -11.18 -3.81
N SER A 416 -9.57 -10.38 -3.10
CA SER A 416 -10.58 -9.50 -3.71
C SER A 416 -9.97 -8.41 -4.59
N LEU A 417 -8.83 -7.87 -4.18
CA LEU A 417 -8.07 -6.91 -4.98
C LEU A 417 -7.54 -7.55 -6.27
N ALA A 418 -6.89 -8.71 -6.16
CA ALA A 418 -6.35 -9.45 -7.29
C ALA A 418 -7.44 -9.83 -8.31
N ALA A 419 -8.61 -10.24 -7.82
CA ALA A 419 -9.78 -10.54 -8.66
C ALA A 419 -10.25 -9.27 -9.42
N ARG A 420 -10.35 -8.11 -8.74
CA ARG A 420 -10.69 -6.83 -9.40
C ARG A 420 -9.66 -6.44 -10.44
N MET A 421 -8.36 -6.54 -10.13
CA MET A 421 -7.28 -6.21 -11.08
C MET A 421 -7.31 -7.15 -12.29
N ALA A 422 -7.47 -8.46 -12.09
CA ALA A 422 -7.56 -9.43 -13.17
C ALA A 422 -8.78 -9.17 -14.08
N ALA A 423 -9.93 -8.81 -13.51
CA ALA A 423 -11.14 -8.49 -14.26
C ALA A 423 -11.00 -7.19 -15.09
N LEU A 424 -10.17 -6.23 -14.67
CA LEU A 424 -9.92 -5.01 -15.43
C LEU A 424 -9.02 -5.22 -16.64
N VAL A 425 -8.09 -6.17 -16.57
CA VAL A 425 -7.09 -6.38 -17.60
C VAL A 425 -7.46 -7.48 -18.60
N GLY A 426 -8.49 -8.29 -18.29
CA GLY A 426 -9.03 -9.38 -19.13
C GLY A 426 -10.23 -8.97 -19.94
#